data_f7be3103afe6e3d430eb4bdcc6d17e09
#
_entry.id   f7be3103afe6e3d430eb4bdcc6d17e09
#
_cell.length_a   1.000
_cell.length_b   1.000
_cell.length_c   1.000
_cell.angle_alpha   90.00
_cell.angle_beta   90.00
_cell.angle_gamma   90.00
#
_symmetry.space_group_name_H-M   'P 1'
#
loop_
_entity.id
_entity.type
_entity.pdbx_description
1 polymer ?
#
loop_
_entity_poly.entity_id
_entity_poly.type
_entity_poly.pdbx_seq_one_letter_code
_entity_poly.pdbx_strand_id
1 'polypeptide(L)'
;MKNFQLTPHLEFDGIGAASGLVYHNEQLYIISDSSNYLHHFDTVTADVNKIVFFEKAEDNMSKDKKPDFECVTLEGDTLYLFGSGSTENRNLGMQLSLVSKKAVGVDFSDFYNTFKKTFSIPDTDFNIEGVCFGYDYHYFFQRGNGSNNYNGVFIIQNIPFEENPSLEFIRYDFPKISNVAPTFTDAIMIDDKIYFLAAAEDTNSTYDDGKVLGSIIGCINTKTMNVEFTILISEKHKFEGLTLYEITDDGMEFLLCEDNDSDVLETIIYRLII
;
A
#
# COMPACT_ATOMS: atom_id res chain seq x y z
N MET A 1 10.34 -16.75 18.36
CA MET A 1 9.35 -16.15 17.43
C MET A 1 8.53 -15.18 18.26
N LYS A 2 8.31 -13.96 17.80
CA LYS A 2 7.29 -13.10 18.43
C LYS A 2 5.94 -13.79 18.23
N ASN A 3 5.14 -13.86 19.28
CA ASN A 3 3.76 -14.35 19.17
C ASN A 3 2.95 -13.27 18.43
N PHE A 4 2.11 -13.67 17.52
CA PHE A 4 1.13 -12.80 16.87
C PHE A 4 -0.23 -13.50 16.85
N GLN A 5 -1.29 -12.72 16.70
CA GLN A 5 -2.64 -13.22 16.47
C GLN A 5 -3.20 -12.55 15.22
N LEU A 6 -3.68 -13.35 14.27
CA LEU A 6 -4.33 -12.89 13.03
C LEU A 6 -5.72 -13.50 12.97
N THR A 7 -6.75 -12.64 12.87
CA THR A 7 -8.16 -13.06 12.84
C THR A 7 -8.96 -12.22 11.85
N PRO A 8 -9.97 -12.78 11.14
CA PRO A 8 -10.95 -11.99 10.44
C PRO A 8 -11.64 -11.01 11.41
N HIS A 9 -11.90 -9.79 10.96
CA HIS A 9 -12.46 -8.72 11.80
C HIS A 9 -13.72 -8.11 11.19
N LEU A 10 -13.70 -7.71 9.90
CA LEU A 10 -14.84 -7.19 9.16
C LEU A 10 -14.92 -7.88 7.80
N GLU A 11 -16.14 -8.03 7.29
CA GLU A 11 -16.41 -8.57 5.95
C GLU A 11 -17.26 -7.55 5.19
N PHE A 12 -16.87 -7.28 3.95
CA PHE A 12 -17.55 -6.33 3.08
C PHE A 12 -17.96 -6.99 1.76
N ASP A 13 -19.27 -6.90 1.45
CA ASP A 13 -19.78 -7.15 0.12
C ASP A 13 -19.67 -5.88 -0.73
N GLY A 14 -19.28 -6.01 -2.00
CA GLY A 14 -19.18 -4.91 -2.95
C GLY A 14 -17.81 -4.23 -2.97
N ILE A 15 -16.79 -4.79 -2.31
CA ILE A 15 -15.39 -4.36 -2.38
C ILE A 15 -14.56 -5.53 -2.89
N GLY A 16 -14.01 -5.43 -4.08
CA GLY A 16 -13.06 -6.42 -4.61
C GLY A 16 -11.64 -5.87 -4.61
N ALA A 17 -10.64 -6.75 -4.66
CA ALA A 17 -9.21 -6.42 -4.82
C ALA A 17 -8.78 -5.22 -3.94
N ALA A 18 -9.00 -5.32 -2.62
CA ALA A 18 -8.64 -4.25 -1.70
C ALA A 18 -7.12 -4.13 -1.60
N SER A 19 -6.57 -3.00 -2.06
CA SER A 19 -5.14 -2.76 -2.22
C SER A 19 -4.55 -1.79 -1.19
N GLY A 20 -5.37 -1.19 -0.33
CA GLY A 20 -4.88 -0.32 0.74
C GLY A 20 -5.98 0.16 1.65
N LEU A 21 -5.64 0.51 2.90
CA LEU A 21 -6.61 1.02 3.85
C LEU A 21 -5.99 2.01 4.85
N VAL A 22 -6.84 2.93 5.33
CA VAL A 22 -6.51 3.85 6.43
C VAL A 22 -7.63 3.84 7.45
N TYR A 23 -7.30 3.60 8.71
CA TYR A 23 -8.21 3.79 9.85
C TYR A 23 -7.90 5.11 10.54
N HIS A 24 -8.89 5.98 10.65
CA HIS A 24 -8.75 7.30 11.29
C HIS A 24 -10.07 7.77 11.90
N ASN A 25 -10.06 8.11 13.19
CA ASN A 25 -11.23 8.65 13.91
C ASN A 25 -12.52 7.81 13.71
N GLU A 26 -12.44 6.50 14.00
CA GLU A 26 -13.55 5.56 13.87
C GLU A 26 -14.08 5.39 12.43
N GLN A 27 -13.30 5.83 11.45
CA GLN A 27 -13.60 5.71 10.03
C GLN A 27 -12.54 4.84 9.35
N LEU A 28 -12.98 3.90 8.53
CA LEU A 28 -12.11 3.07 7.70
C LEU A 28 -12.27 3.48 6.24
N TYR A 29 -11.18 3.82 5.61
CA TYR A 29 -11.08 4.17 4.20
C TYR A 29 -10.37 3.05 3.47
N ILE A 30 -10.98 2.48 2.42
CA ILE A 30 -10.42 1.35 1.68
C ILE A 30 -10.36 1.71 0.21
N ILE A 31 -9.20 1.52 -0.41
CA ILE A 31 -9.02 1.58 -1.86
C ILE A 31 -9.04 0.18 -2.45
N SER A 32 -9.39 0.12 -3.72
CA SER A 32 -9.32 -1.09 -4.53
C SER A 32 -8.56 -0.76 -5.82
N ASP A 33 -7.69 -1.63 -6.24
CA ASP A 33 -6.92 -1.48 -7.47
C ASP A 33 -7.80 -1.42 -8.71
N SER A 34 -8.96 -2.10 -8.65
CA SER A 34 -9.90 -2.26 -9.76
C SER A 34 -11.03 -1.23 -9.79
N SER A 35 -11.08 -0.29 -8.84
CA SER A 35 -12.10 0.76 -8.79
C SER A 35 -11.50 2.18 -8.89
N ASN A 36 -12.34 3.16 -9.21
CA ASN A 36 -11.96 4.57 -9.33
C ASN A 36 -12.58 5.45 -8.25
N TYR A 37 -12.86 4.90 -7.08
CA TYR A 37 -13.42 5.58 -5.93
C TYR A 37 -12.89 4.98 -4.63
N LEU A 38 -13.13 5.67 -3.52
CA LEU A 38 -12.77 5.25 -2.17
C LEU A 38 -14.00 4.70 -1.46
N HIS A 39 -13.88 3.53 -0.85
CA HIS A 39 -14.87 3.04 0.09
C HIS A 39 -14.63 3.67 1.46
N HIS A 40 -15.71 4.09 2.10
CA HIS A 40 -15.70 4.70 3.42
C HIS A 40 -16.69 3.96 4.33
N PHE A 41 -16.18 3.43 5.43
CA PHE A 41 -16.95 2.71 6.44
C PHE A 41 -16.83 3.42 7.78
N ASP A 42 -17.99 3.74 8.36
CA ASP A 42 -18.10 4.25 9.72
C ASP A 42 -18.24 3.08 10.71
N THR A 43 -17.24 2.91 11.59
CA THR A 43 -17.21 1.75 12.49
C THR A 43 -18.23 1.85 13.64
N VAL A 44 -18.80 3.04 13.86
CA VAL A 44 -19.84 3.25 14.91
C VAL A 44 -21.24 2.98 14.38
N THR A 45 -21.56 3.50 13.20
CA THR A 45 -22.91 3.34 12.59
C THR A 45 -23.01 2.12 11.69
N ALA A 46 -21.89 1.53 11.29
CA ALA A 46 -21.77 0.47 10.29
C ALA A 46 -22.24 0.88 8.88
N ASP A 47 -22.23 2.18 8.59
CA ASP A 47 -22.60 2.68 7.26
C ASP A 47 -21.43 2.55 6.29
N VAL A 48 -21.71 2.02 5.09
CA VAL A 48 -20.75 1.94 3.97
C VAL A 48 -21.13 2.96 2.90
N ASN A 49 -20.21 3.81 2.51
CA ASN A 49 -20.38 4.85 1.52
C ASN A 49 -19.26 4.80 0.46
N LYS A 50 -19.53 5.37 -0.73
CA LYS A 50 -18.55 5.57 -1.80
C LYS A 50 -18.20 7.04 -1.93
N ILE A 51 -16.90 7.38 -1.91
CA ILE A 51 -16.41 8.72 -2.23
C ILE A 51 -15.89 8.67 -3.66
N VAL A 52 -16.64 9.26 -4.59
CA VAL A 52 -16.37 9.19 -6.02
C VAL A 52 -15.39 10.29 -6.41
N PHE A 53 -14.33 9.96 -7.12
CA PHE A 53 -13.27 10.88 -7.56
C PHE A 53 -13.52 11.42 -8.99
N PHE A 54 -14.23 10.65 -9.80
CA PHE A 54 -14.49 10.92 -11.20
C PHE A 54 -16.00 11.13 -11.44
N GLU A 55 -16.39 11.49 -12.67
CA GLU A 55 -17.80 11.71 -12.98
C GLU A 55 -18.70 10.49 -12.72
N LYS A 56 -18.14 9.30 -12.83
CA LYS A 56 -18.84 8.03 -12.57
C LYS A 56 -17.97 7.12 -11.72
N ALA A 57 -18.60 6.47 -10.74
CA ALA A 57 -18.00 5.35 -10.04
C ALA A 57 -18.06 4.10 -10.93
N GLU A 58 -16.92 3.43 -11.08
CA GLU A 58 -16.82 2.18 -11.82
C GLU A 58 -16.14 1.13 -10.94
N ASP A 59 -16.78 -0.05 -10.86
CA ASP A 59 -16.24 -1.25 -10.23
C ASP A 59 -15.61 -2.14 -11.32
N ASN A 60 -14.67 -2.99 -10.97
CA ASN A 60 -14.05 -3.98 -11.86
C ASN A 60 -13.59 -3.38 -13.21
N MET A 61 -12.88 -2.27 -13.13
CA MET A 61 -12.28 -1.65 -14.31
C MET A 61 -11.27 -2.61 -14.93
N SER A 62 -11.24 -2.64 -16.27
CA SER A 62 -10.25 -3.47 -16.98
C SER A 62 -8.81 -2.99 -16.70
N LYS A 63 -7.84 -3.93 -16.69
CA LYS A 63 -6.42 -3.67 -16.38
C LYS A 63 -5.79 -2.53 -17.21
N ASP A 64 -6.29 -2.29 -18.43
CA ASP A 64 -5.82 -1.23 -19.33
C ASP A 64 -6.41 0.15 -19.03
N LYS A 65 -7.43 0.25 -18.15
CA LYS A 65 -8.13 1.51 -17.84
C LYS A 65 -8.10 1.88 -16.37
N LYS A 66 -7.89 0.90 -15.46
CA LYS A 66 -7.91 1.16 -14.03
C LYS A 66 -6.78 2.13 -13.63
N PRO A 67 -7.03 3.04 -12.69
CA PRO A 67 -5.99 3.91 -12.15
C PRO A 67 -4.98 3.16 -11.30
N ASP A 68 -5.30 1.93 -10.90
CA ASP A 68 -4.43 1.03 -10.15
C ASP A 68 -3.94 1.70 -8.86
N PHE A 69 -4.89 2.16 -8.03
CA PHE A 69 -4.55 2.73 -6.74
C PHE A 69 -4.06 1.63 -5.81
N GLU A 70 -2.76 1.67 -5.50
CA GLU A 70 -2.07 0.67 -4.67
C GLU A 70 -1.68 1.21 -3.30
N CYS A 71 -1.66 2.52 -3.13
CA CYS A 71 -1.27 3.14 -1.87
C CYS A 71 -2.29 4.17 -1.42
N VAL A 72 -2.59 4.16 -0.13
CA VAL A 72 -3.32 5.24 0.53
C VAL A 72 -2.64 5.60 1.83
N THR A 73 -2.37 6.89 2.03
CA THR A 73 -1.78 7.39 3.28
C THR A 73 -2.47 8.65 3.74
N LEU A 74 -2.40 8.93 5.05
CA LEU A 74 -3.02 10.09 5.66
C LEU A 74 -1.95 11.05 6.19
N GLU A 75 -2.09 12.34 5.85
CA GLU A 75 -1.33 13.41 6.45
C GLU A 75 -2.27 14.52 6.92
N GLY A 76 -2.30 14.77 8.23
CA GLY A 76 -3.31 15.66 8.83
C GLY A 76 -4.73 15.18 8.50
N ASP A 77 -5.52 16.01 7.83
CA ASP A 77 -6.88 15.70 7.38
C ASP A 77 -6.96 15.41 5.87
N THR A 78 -5.86 15.00 5.25
CA THR A 78 -5.82 14.72 3.81
C THR A 78 -5.37 13.30 3.54
N LEU A 79 -6.20 12.55 2.83
CA LEU A 79 -5.82 11.26 2.24
C LEU A 79 -5.13 11.49 0.90
N TYR A 80 -4.03 10.80 0.70
CA TYR A 80 -3.28 10.75 -0.54
C TYR A 80 -3.34 9.34 -1.10
N LEU A 81 -3.81 9.20 -2.32
CA LEU A 81 -3.87 7.96 -3.05
C LEU A 81 -2.85 8.00 -4.19
N PHE A 82 -2.19 6.89 -4.44
CA PHE A 82 -1.17 6.77 -5.49
C PHE A 82 -1.48 5.57 -6.36
N GLY A 83 -1.45 5.78 -7.68
CA GLY A 83 -1.38 4.67 -8.62
C GLY A 83 0.02 4.06 -8.64
N SER A 84 0.11 2.81 -9.04
CA SER A 84 1.36 2.02 -9.03
C SER A 84 2.50 2.59 -9.89
N GLY A 85 2.20 3.41 -10.90
CA GLY A 85 3.19 3.91 -11.86
C GLY A 85 3.71 2.87 -12.85
N SER A 86 3.17 1.65 -12.84
CA SER A 86 3.61 0.55 -13.70
C SER A 86 3.26 0.73 -15.19
N THR A 87 2.30 1.62 -15.49
CA THR A 87 1.94 2.07 -16.84
C THR A 87 1.57 3.56 -16.83
N GLU A 88 1.44 4.20 -18.00
CA GLU A 88 1.15 5.64 -18.10
C GLU A 88 -0.16 6.04 -17.42
N ASN A 89 -1.23 5.26 -17.55
CA ASN A 89 -2.53 5.54 -16.92
C ASN A 89 -2.52 5.34 -15.39
N ARG A 90 -1.49 4.68 -14.84
CA ARG A 90 -1.28 4.42 -13.42
C ARG A 90 -0.37 5.43 -12.74
N ASN A 91 -0.02 6.52 -13.43
CA ASN A 91 0.69 7.66 -12.85
C ASN A 91 -0.26 8.66 -12.15
N LEU A 92 -1.54 8.35 -12.11
CA LEU A 92 -2.55 9.18 -11.47
C LEU A 92 -2.56 8.97 -9.96
N GLY A 93 -2.66 10.06 -9.21
CA GLY A 93 -2.98 10.04 -7.79
C GLY A 93 -4.13 10.97 -7.45
N MET A 94 -4.58 10.90 -6.21
CA MET A 94 -5.67 11.73 -5.69
C MET A 94 -5.30 12.31 -4.33
N GLN A 95 -5.70 13.56 -4.09
CA GLN A 95 -5.71 14.17 -2.76
C GLN A 95 -7.17 14.39 -2.35
N LEU A 96 -7.57 13.84 -1.21
CA LEU A 96 -8.92 13.99 -0.67
C LEU A 96 -8.86 14.66 0.70
N SER A 97 -9.38 15.86 0.81
CA SER A 97 -9.58 16.50 2.11
C SER A 97 -10.77 15.87 2.85
N LEU A 98 -10.51 15.29 4.03
CA LEU A 98 -11.55 14.70 4.89
C LEU A 98 -12.50 15.75 5.46
N VAL A 99 -12.05 17.01 5.60
CA VAL A 99 -12.86 18.13 6.10
C VAL A 99 -13.79 18.65 5.02
N SER A 100 -13.25 19.04 3.87
CA SER A 100 -14.06 19.65 2.80
C SER A 100 -14.73 18.63 1.87
N LYS A 101 -14.33 17.35 1.96
CA LYS A 101 -14.74 16.25 1.07
C LYS A 101 -14.45 16.52 -0.41
N LYS A 102 -13.45 17.37 -0.68
CA LYS A 102 -13.00 17.66 -2.04
C LYS A 102 -11.83 16.80 -2.42
N ALA A 103 -11.91 16.18 -3.60
CA ALA A 103 -10.84 15.43 -4.22
C ALA A 103 -10.20 16.23 -5.36
N VAL A 104 -8.88 16.12 -5.50
CA VAL A 104 -8.09 16.73 -6.59
C VAL A 104 -7.17 15.65 -7.15
N GLY A 105 -7.22 15.47 -8.49
CA GLY A 105 -6.29 14.58 -9.19
C GLY A 105 -4.90 15.17 -9.28
N VAL A 106 -3.89 14.31 -9.17
CA VAL A 106 -2.46 14.67 -9.28
C VAL A 106 -1.81 13.76 -10.31
N ASP A 107 -1.08 14.33 -11.26
CA ASP A 107 -0.26 13.58 -12.22
C ASP A 107 1.15 13.39 -11.65
N PHE A 108 1.53 12.15 -11.38
CA PHE A 108 2.86 11.76 -10.88
C PHE A 108 3.84 11.35 -11.99
N SER A 109 3.52 11.54 -13.27
CA SER A 109 4.35 11.09 -14.39
C SER A 109 5.80 11.58 -14.30
N ASP A 110 6.02 12.87 -14.09
CA ASP A 110 7.37 13.45 -14.00
C ASP A 110 8.08 13.00 -12.71
N PHE A 111 7.34 12.85 -11.62
CA PHE A 111 7.86 12.40 -10.35
C PHE A 111 8.35 10.94 -10.42
N TYR A 112 7.54 10.03 -10.93
CA TYR A 112 7.92 8.63 -11.13
C TYR A 112 9.05 8.47 -12.16
N ASN A 113 9.04 9.28 -13.21
CA ASN A 113 10.13 9.33 -14.19
C ASN A 113 11.45 9.75 -13.56
N THR A 114 11.43 10.61 -12.53
CA THR A 114 12.65 10.99 -11.79
C THR A 114 13.21 9.79 -11.04
N PHE A 115 12.40 8.97 -10.37
CA PHE A 115 12.84 7.74 -9.72
C PHE A 115 13.45 6.75 -10.73
N LYS A 116 12.72 6.46 -11.80
CA LYS A 116 13.15 5.53 -12.84
C LYS A 116 14.49 5.94 -13.46
N LYS A 117 14.64 7.21 -13.80
CA LYS A 117 15.87 7.74 -14.41
C LYS A 117 17.05 7.75 -13.44
N THR A 118 16.85 8.23 -12.21
CA THR A 118 17.93 8.38 -11.21
C THR A 118 18.52 7.03 -10.84
N PHE A 119 17.68 6.00 -10.69
CA PHE A 119 18.12 4.67 -10.25
C PHE A 119 18.20 3.62 -11.37
N SER A 120 17.98 4.05 -12.61
CA SER A 120 17.99 3.18 -13.80
C SER A 120 17.02 1.99 -13.66
N ILE A 121 15.83 2.23 -13.12
CA ILE A 121 14.77 1.22 -12.99
C ILE A 121 13.99 1.20 -14.31
N PRO A 122 13.90 0.06 -15.00
CA PRO A 122 13.09 -0.07 -16.21
C PRO A 122 11.60 0.15 -15.92
N ASP A 123 10.85 0.65 -16.89
CA ASP A 123 9.39 0.81 -16.77
C ASP A 123 8.69 -0.51 -16.41
N THR A 124 9.19 -1.63 -16.91
CA THR A 124 8.67 -2.98 -16.64
C THR A 124 8.91 -3.48 -15.22
N ASP A 125 9.74 -2.80 -14.44
CA ASP A 125 10.04 -3.16 -13.05
C ASP A 125 9.56 -2.11 -12.05
N PHE A 126 9.02 -0.98 -12.52
CA PHE A 126 8.54 0.09 -11.64
C PHE A 126 7.11 -0.22 -11.16
N ASN A 127 6.94 -0.27 -9.84
CA ASN A 127 5.65 -0.56 -9.21
C ASN A 127 5.65 -0.05 -7.76
N ILE A 128 4.94 1.04 -7.47
CA ILE A 128 4.82 1.62 -6.13
C ILE A 128 3.61 1.03 -5.42
N GLU A 129 3.85 0.42 -4.26
CA GLU A 129 2.83 -0.32 -3.49
C GLU A 129 2.66 0.18 -2.04
N GLY A 130 3.44 1.19 -1.62
CA GLY A 130 3.29 1.79 -0.30
C GLY A 130 3.89 3.17 -0.26
N VAL A 131 3.31 4.06 0.55
CA VAL A 131 3.83 5.42 0.78
C VAL A 131 3.64 5.80 2.24
N CYS A 132 4.73 6.27 2.87
CA CYS A 132 4.68 6.84 4.21
C CYS A 132 5.20 8.27 4.20
N PHE A 133 4.48 9.17 4.84
CA PHE A 133 4.94 10.53 5.08
C PHE A 133 5.55 10.64 6.47
N GLY A 134 6.82 11.00 6.52
CA GLY A 134 7.53 11.32 7.76
C GLY A 134 7.81 12.80 7.86
N TYR A 135 8.32 13.25 9.03
CA TYR A 135 8.57 14.67 9.29
C TYR A 135 9.66 15.25 8.37
N ASP A 136 10.79 14.54 8.25
CA ASP A 136 11.94 15.00 7.45
C ASP A 136 12.01 14.35 6.08
N TYR A 137 11.41 13.16 5.91
CA TYR A 137 11.50 12.35 4.70
C TYR A 137 10.16 11.67 4.40
N HIS A 138 9.89 11.50 3.10
CA HIS A 138 8.84 10.64 2.58
C HIS A 138 9.45 9.36 2.01
N TYR A 139 8.74 8.25 2.15
CA TYR A 139 9.19 6.91 1.78
C TYR A 139 8.22 6.31 0.78
N PHE A 140 8.72 5.91 -0.39
CA PHE A 140 7.94 5.24 -1.43
C PHE A 140 8.46 3.82 -1.59
N PHE A 141 7.59 2.85 -1.45
CA PHE A 141 7.93 1.43 -1.45
C PHE A 141 7.75 0.86 -2.84
N GLN A 142 8.87 0.48 -3.44
CA GLN A 142 8.95 -0.15 -4.73
C GLN A 142 8.82 -1.66 -4.54
N ARG A 143 7.76 -2.26 -5.11
CA ARG A 143 7.60 -3.70 -5.18
C ARG A 143 8.55 -4.28 -6.21
N GLY A 144 9.33 -5.26 -5.80
CA GLY A 144 10.34 -5.86 -6.66
C GLY A 144 9.87 -7.13 -7.40
N ASN A 145 8.61 -7.19 -7.79
CA ASN A 145 8.02 -8.34 -8.49
C ASN A 145 8.36 -8.42 -9.98
N GLY A 146 9.02 -7.41 -10.54
CA GLY A 146 9.57 -7.46 -11.89
C GLY A 146 10.83 -8.32 -12.03
N SER A 147 11.27 -8.51 -13.25
CA SER A 147 12.36 -9.46 -13.62
C SER A 147 13.72 -9.15 -12.98
N ASN A 148 13.98 -7.91 -12.58
CA ASN A 148 15.25 -7.48 -11.97
C ASN A 148 15.19 -7.34 -10.44
N ASN A 149 14.04 -7.66 -9.81
CA ASN A 149 13.85 -7.68 -8.36
C ASN A 149 14.32 -6.38 -7.67
N TYR A 150 13.78 -5.23 -8.10
CA TYR A 150 14.08 -3.92 -7.51
C TYR A 150 13.27 -3.65 -6.24
N ASN A 151 13.13 -4.65 -5.34
CA ASN A 151 12.43 -4.47 -4.07
C ASN A 151 13.19 -3.47 -3.18
N GLY A 152 12.56 -2.35 -2.80
CA GLY A 152 13.27 -1.29 -2.07
C GLY A 152 12.42 -0.09 -1.71
N VAL A 153 13.06 0.89 -1.10
CA VAL A 153 12.43 2.12 -0.64
C VAL A 153 13.15 3.32 -1.23
N PHE A 154 12.41 4.18 -1.93
CA PHE A 154 12.87 5.52 -2.26
C PHE A 154 12.66 6.43 -1.06
N ILE A 155 13.67 7.19 -0.72
CA ILE A 155 13.66 8.14 0.38
C ILE A 155 13.83 9.53 -0.21
N ILE A 156 12.88 10.40 0.07
CA ILE A 156 12.86 11.76 -0.44
C ILE A 156 12.85 12.71 0.74
N GLN A 157 13.74 13.69 0.76
CA GLN A 157 13.68 14.74 1.76
C GLN A 157 12.34 15.48 1.67
N ASN A 158 11.73 15.77 2.83
CA ASN A 158 10.40 16.37 2.95
C ASN A 158 10.35 17.78 2.39
N ILE A 159 10.43 17.91 1.08
CA ILE A 159 10.10 19.10 0.33
C ILE A 159 9.38 18.58 -0.92
N PRO A 160 8.09 18.24 -0.80
CA PRO A 160 7.34 17.77 -1.94
C PRO A 160 7.42 18.85 -3.01
N PHE A 161 7.95 18.49 -4.20
CA PHE A 161 7.96 19.33 -5.40
C PHE A 161 9.07 20.39 -5.50
N GLU A 162 10.16 20.29 -4.76
CA GLU A 162 11.37 21.04 -5.15
C GLU A 162 11.99 20.47 -6.42
N GLU A 163 12.57 21.36 -7.25
CA GLU A 163 13.12 21.00 -8.57
C GLU A 163 14.25 19.93 -8.50
N ASN A 164 14.90 19.72 -7.33
CA ASN A 164 15.92 18.70 -7.11
C ASN A 164 15.91 18.19 -5.67
N PRO A 165 14.93 17.38 -5.25
CA PRO A 165 14.94 16.79 -3.93
C PRO A 165 16.10 15.81 -3.77
N SER A 166 16.69 15.73 -2.56
CA SER A 166 17.61 14.64 -2.21
C SER A 166 16.84 13.32 -2.31
N LEU A 167 17.35 12.41 -3.12
CA LEU A 167 16.69 11.15 -3.45
C LEU A 167 17.67 10.00 -3.24
N GLU A 168 17.27 9.02 -2.44
CA GLU A 168 18.01 7.79 -2.17
C GLU A 168 17.15 6.58 -2.52
N PHE A 169 17.76 5.44 -2.80
CA PHE A 169 17.09 4.15 -2.98
C PHE A 169 17.82 3.06 -2.23
N ILE A 170 17.14 2.42 -1.28
CA ILE A 170 17.68 1.32 -0.48
C ILE A 170 16.96 0.03 -0.85
N ARG A 171 17.72 -0.98 -1.30
CA ARG A 171 17.17 -2.31 -1.62
C ARG A 171 17.04 -3.17 -0.36
N TYR A 172 16.01 -4.02 -0.35
CA TYR A 172 15.73 -4.94 0.73
C TYR A 172 15.52 -6.36 0.21
N ASP A 173 16.14 -7.32 0.93
CA ASP A 173 15.93 -8.74 0.73
C ASP A 173 15.33 -9.33 2.01
N PHE A 174 14.23 -10.06 1.86
CA PHE A 174 13.54 -10.69 2.97
C PHE A 174 13.71 -12.22 2.97
N PRO A 175 13.51 -12.89 4.13
CA PRO A 175 13.50 -14.35 4.19
C PRO A 175 12.46 -14.93 3.24
N LYS A 176 12.86 -15.89 2.42
CA LYS A 176 11.99 -16.51 1.40
C LYS A 176 10.87 -17.33 2.02
N ILE A 177 9.69 -17.23 1.41
CA ILE A 177 8.54 -18.11 1.65
C ILE A 177 8.49 -19.08 0.47
N SER A 178 8.58 -20.39 0.73
CA SER A 178 8.57 -21.43 -0.31
C SER A 178 9.53 -21.16 -1.50
N ASN A 179 10.73 -20.63 -1.21
CA ASN A 179 11.79 -20.25 -2.14
C ASN A 179 11.55 -18.95 -2.95
N VAL A 180 10.44 -18.26 -2.76
CA VAL A 180 10.17 -16.95 -3.37
C VAL A 180 10.43 -15.85 -2.35
N ALA A 181 11.13 -14.79 -2.75
CA ALA A 181 11.39 -13.65 -1.89
C ALA A 181 10.12 -12.78 -1.79
N PRO A 182 9.64 -12.45 -0.57
CA PRO A 182 8.57 -11.47 -0.43
C PRO A 182 9.03 -10.09 -0.90
N THR A 183 8.10 -9.34 -1.49
CA THR A 183 8.31 -7.98 -1.94
C THR A 183 7.28 -7.05 -1.32
N PHE A 184 7.61 -5.77 -1.11
CA PHE A 184 6.73 -4.82 -0.45
C PHE A 184 5.35 -4.75 -1.09
N THR A 185 4.31 -4.68 -0.24
CA THR A 185 2.91 -4.50 -0.66
C THR A 185 2.21 -3.34 0.05
N ASP A 186 2.69 -2.91 1.21
CA ASP A 186 2.25 -1.67 1.85
C ASP A 186 3.19 -1.29 3.00
N ALA A 187 3.07 -0.06 3.49
CA ALA A 187 3.79 0.39 4.68
C ALA A 187 3.10 1.57 5.36
N ILE A 188 3.24 1.64 6.68
CA ILE A 188 2.82 2.77 7.49
C ILE A 188 3.93 3.22 8.41
N MET A 189 3.95 4.51 8.75
CA MET A 189 4.89 5.06 9.71
C MET A 189 4.22 5.28 11.07
N ILE A 190 4.86 4.81 12.14
CA ILE A 190 4.44 5.03 13.51
C ILE A 190 5.68 5.50 14.27
N ASP A 191 5.67 6.72 14.74
CA ASP A 191 6.82 7.40 15.34
C ASP A 191 8.05 7.39 14.40
N ASP A 192 9.18 6.81 14.85
CA ASP A 192 10.42 6.67 14.08
C ASP A 192 10.60 5.26 13.48
N LYS A 193 9.49 4.56 13.24
CA LYS A 193 9.47 3.21 12.68
C LYS A 193 8.50 3.09 11.52
N ILE A 194 8.90 2.34 10.52
CA ILE A 194 8.05 1.96 9.40
C ILE A 194 7.67 0.49 9.59
N TYR A 195 6.38 0.23 9.73
CA TYR A 195 5.82 -1.12 9.66
C TYR A 195 5.39 -1.37 8.23
N PHE A 196 5.77 -2.52 7.69
CA PHE A 196 5.52 -2.86 6.30
C PHE A 196 4.94 -4.26 6.13
N LEU A 197 4.19 -4.44 5.08
CA LEU A 197 3.81 -5.74 4.55
C LEU A 197 4.72 -6.09 3.37
N ALA A 198 4.96 -7.38 3.19
CA ALA A 198 5.54 -7.90 1.97
C ALA A 198 4.97 -9.30 1.67
N ALA A 199 4.61 -9.52 0.41
CA ALA A 199 4.02 -10.78 -0.05
C ALA A 199 4.98 -11.52 -0.99
N ALA A 200 5.00 -12.85 -0.84
CA ALA A 200 5.67 -13.74 -1.78
C ALA A 200 4.65 -14.23 -2.81
N GLU A 201 4.91 -13.87 -4.05
CA GLU A 201 4.11 -14.24 -5.21
C GLU A 201 5.02 -14.84 -6.28
N ASP A 202 4.67 -16.00 -6.80
CA ASP A 202 5.48 -16.71 -7.78
C ASP A 202 5.27 -16.13 -9.19
N THR A 203 5.79 -14.91 -9.39
CA THR A 203 5.78 -14.17 -10.65
C THR A 203 7.10 -13.45 -10.88
N ASN A 204 7.36 -13.05 -12.14
CA ASN A 204 8.45 -12.17 -12.53
C ASN A 204 7.90 -10.98 -13.34
N SER A 205 6.65 -10.61 -13.13
CA SER A 205 5.93 -9.57 -13.85
C SER A 205 5.31 -8.58 -12.85
N THR A 206 5.33 -7.30 -13.20
CA THR A 206 4.57 -6.25 -12.50
C THR A 206 3.14 -6.13 -13.02
N TYR A 207 2.76 -6.95 -13.98
CA TYR A 207 1.46 -6.89 -14.68
C TYR A 207 0.65 -8.19 -14.58
N ASP A 208 1.32 -9.35 -14.55
CA ASP A 208 0.68 -10.66 -14.47
C ASP A 208 0.81 -11.23 -13.06
N ASP A 209 -0.32 -11.61 -12.50
CA ASP A 209 -0.43 -12.16 -11.15
C ASP A 209 0.14 -13.59 -11.12
N GLY A 210 0.76 -13.97 -10.02
CA GLY A 210 1.34 -15.29 -9.77
C GLY A 210 0.63 -16.01 -8.63
N LYS A 211 1.15 -17.19 -8.28
CA LYS A 211 0.63 -17.92 -7.13
C LYS A 211 1.08 -17.25 -5.82
N VAL A 212 0.14 -16.85 -5.00
CA VAL A 212 0.41 -16.34 -3.65
C VAL A 212 0.95 -17.45 -2.75
N LEU A 213 2.05 -17.18 -2.06
CA LEU A 213 2.73 -18.11 -1.16
C LEU A 213 2.70 -17.64 0.30
N GLY A 214 2.30 -16.40 0.55
CA GLY A 214 2.10 -15.86 1.87
C GLY A 214 2.63 -14.45 2.06
N SER A 215 2.44 -13.90 3.26
CA SER A 215 2.83 -12.53 3.61
C SER A 215 3.59 -12.47 4.94
N ILE A 216 4.51 -11.51 5.01
CA ILE A 216 5.20 -11.12 6.23
C ILE A 216 4.78 -9.72 6.65
N ILE A 217 4.83 -9.44 7.95
CA ILE A 217 4.93 -8.08 8.49
C ILE A 217 6.36 -7.86 8.99
N GLY A 218 6.88 -6.66 8.81
CA GLY A 218 8.20 -6.29 9.32
C GLY A 218 8.24 -4.86 9.83
N CYS A 219 9.39 -4.49 10.38
CA CYS A 219 9.64 -3.16 10.90
C CYS A 219 11.02 -2.66 10.44
N ILE A 220 11.07 -1.43 9.92
CA ILE A 220 12.29 -0.71 9.57
C ILE A 220 12.45 0.45 10.53
N ASN A 221 13.65 0.63 11.07
CA ASN A 221 14.02 1.81 11.86
C ASN A 221 14.40 2.95 10.92
N THR A 222 13.71 4.09 10.98
CA THR A 222 13.92 5.21 10.05
C THR A 222 15.27 5.91 10.18
N LYS A 223 15.94 5.82 11.35
CA LYS A 223 17.25 6.44 11.57
C LYS A 223 18.39 5.65 10.96
N THR A 224 18.24 4.32 10.92
CA THR A 224 19.30 3.43 10.43
C THR A 224 18.95 2.77 9.11
N MET A 225 17.69 2.82 8.71
CA MET A 225 17.10 2.11 7.59
C MET A 225 17.34 0.58 7.64
N ASN A 226 17.55 0.04 8.84
CA ASN A 226 17.71 -1.40 9.03
C ASN A 226 16.37 -2.05 9.40
N VAL A 227 16.17 -3.27 8.90
CA VAL A 227 15.06 -4.13 9.32
C VAL A 227 15.31 -4.60 10.75
N GLU A 228 14.39 -4.29 11.66
CA GLU A 228 14.47 -4.72 13.06
C GLU A 228 13.93 -6.14 13.26
N PHE A 229 12.87 -6.49 12.54
CA PHE A 229 12.30 -7.83 12.52
C PHE A 229 11.43 -8.06 11.27
N THR A 230 11.18 -9.34 10.99
CA THR A 230 10.12 -9.82 10.09
C THR A 230 9.40 -10.99 10.75
N ILE A 231 8.08 -11.10 10.54
CA ILE A 231 7.24 -12.19 11.05
C ILE A 231 6.40 -12.71 9.88
N LEU A 232 6.47 -14.02 9.60
CA LEU A 232 5.55 -14.66 8.67
C LEU A 232 4.16 -14.71 9.33
N ILE A 233 3.20 -13.98 8.78
CA ILE A 233 1.83 -13.85 9.32
C ILE A 233 0.83 -14.71 8.57
N SER A 234 1.13 -15.12 7.34
CA SER A 234 0.30 -16.03 6.55
C SER A 234 1.13 -16.81 5.54
N GLU A 235 0.72 -18.06 5.24
CA GLU A 235 1.27 -18.89 4.15
C GLU A 235 0.31 -18.98 2.95
N LYS A 236 -0.74 -18.14 2.90
CA LYS A 236 -1.78 -18.23 1.88
C LYS A 236 -2.43 -16.90 1.47
N HIS A 237 -2.33 -15.85 2.29
CA HIS A 237 -2.95 -14.55 2.01
C HIS A 237 -1.92 -13.59 1.41
N LYS A 238 -2.36 -12.78 0.46
CA LYS A 238 -1.66 -11.63 -0.10
C LYS A 238 -2.20 -10.38 0.57
N PHE A 239 -1.58 -9.99 1.70
CA PHE A 239 -1.96 -8.75 2.37
C PHE A 239 -1.34 -7.56 1.64
N GLU A 240 -2.16 -6.60 1.23
CA GLU A 240 -1.77 -5.43 0.46
C GLU A 240 -2.08 -4.10 1.12
N GLY A 241 -2.84 -4.08 2.20
CA GLY A 241 -3.06 -2.87 2.95
C GLY A 241 -2.82 -3.05 4.44
N LEU A 242 -2.26 -2.03 5.07
CA LEU A 242 -1.88 -1.99 6.48
C LEU A 242 -2.26 -0.65 7.11
N THR A 243 -2.94 -0.67 8.26
CA THR A 243 -3.16 0.53 9.06
C THR A 243 -3.08 0.22 10.55
N LEU A 244 -2.63 1.19 11.36
CA LEU A 244 -2.69 1.06 12.81
C LEU A 244 -4.16 1.17 13.26
N TYR A 245 -4.60 0.21 14.06
CA TYR A 245 -5.93 0.22 14.66
C TYR A 245 -5.88 0.78 16.08
N GLU A 246 -5.05 0.17 16.93
CA GLU A 246 -4.92 0.56 18.34
C GLU A 246 -3.56 0.16 18.91
N ILE A 247 -3.11 0.85 19.93
CA ILE A 247 -1.97 0.45 20.77
C ILE A 247 -2.53 0.15 22.16
N THR A 248 -2.37 -1.10 22.59
CA THR A 248 -2.87 -1.61 23.86
C THR A 248 -1.73 -2.11 24.75
N ASP A 249 -2.04 -2.50 25.99
CA ASP A 249 -1.06 -3.15 26.88
C ASP A 249 -0.61 -4.51 26.34
N ASP A 250 -1.40 -5.16 25.48
CA ASP A 250 -1.10 -6.47 24.89
C ASP A 250 -0.24 -6.37 23.62
N GLY A 251 -0.10 -5.18 23.04
CA GLY A 251 0.70 -4.94 21.84
C GLY A 251 0.10 -3.92 20.88
N MET A 252 0.62 -3.92 19.66
CA MET A 252 0.12 -3.10 18.57
C MET A 252 -0.88 -3.91 17.75
N GLU A 253 -2.01 -3.28 17.46
CA GLU A 253 -3.08 -3.85 16.66
C GLU A 253 -3.17 -3.15 15.32
N PHE A 254 -3.17 -3.94 14.27
CA PHE A 254 -3.27 -3.47 12.88
C PHE A 254 -4.52 -4.02 12.22
N LEU A 255 -5.06 -3.26 11.28
CA LEU A 255 -5.99 -3.79 10.30
C LEU A 255 -5.26 -4.01 8.97
N LEU A 256 -5.60 -5.12 8.32
CA LEU A 256 -5.04 -5.52 7.04
C LEU A 256 -6.16 -5.81 6.06
N CYS A 257 -5.99 -5.46 4.79
CA CYS A 257 -6.83 -5.98 3.71
C CYS A 257 -6.04 -6.94 2.82
N GLU A 258 -6.78 -7.78 2.09
CA GLU A 258 -6.25 -8.78 1.19
C GLU A 258 -6.75 -8.50 -0.23
N ASP A 259 -5.84 -8.55 -1.19
CA ASP A 259 -6.22 -8.79 -2.57
C ASP A 259 -6.30 -10.29 -2.81
N ASN A 260 -7.52 -10.77 -3.05
CA ASN A 260 -7.79 -12.20 -3.27
C ASN A 260 -7.72 -12.60 -4.75
N ASP A 261 -7.29 -11.70 -5.64
CA ASP A 261 -7.17 -11.91 -7.09
C ASP A 261 -8.44 -12.55 -7.71
N SER A 262 -9.63 -12.20 -7.20
CA SER A 262 -10.89 -12.79 -7.64
C SER A 262 -11.83 -11.75 -8.24
N ASP A 263 -12.68 -12.21 -9.18
CA ASP A 263 -13.76 -11.37 -9.73
C ASP A 263 -14.92 -11.15 -8.74
N VAL A 264 -14.83 -11.72 -7.53
CA VAL A 264 -15.85 -11.58 -6.50
C VAL A 264 -15.63 -10.28 -5.74
N LEU A 265 -16.66 -9.46 -5.68
CA LEU A 265 -16.64 -8.20 -4.93
C LEU A 265 -16.87 -8.48 -3.43
N GLU A 266 -15.90 -9.12 -2.81
CA GLU A 266 -15.90 -9.40 -1.38
C GLU A 266 -14.49 -9.18 -0.83
N THR A 267 -14.38 -8.52 0.30
CA THR A 267 -13.10 -8.38 1.02
C THR A 267 -13.25 -8.61 2.50
N ILE A 268 -12.22 -9.19 3.11
CA ILE A 268 -12.11 -9.39 4.54
C ILE A 268 -11.03 -8.45 5.06
N ILE A 269 -11.37 -7.69 6.08
CA ILE A 269 -10.38 -6.96 6.88
C ILE A 269 -9.97 -7.85 8.05
N TYR A 270 -8.69 -8.07 8.19
CA TYR A 270 -8.11 -8.87 9.25
C TYR A 270 -7.57 -7.96 10.36
N ARG A 271 -7.64 -8.43 11.60
CA ARG A 271 -6.98 -7.82 12.75
C ARG A 271 -5.73 -8.63 13.08
N LEU A 272 -4.60 -7.94 13.12
CA LEU A 272 -3.30 -8.50 13.51
C LEU A 272 -2.83 -7.84 14.80
N ILE A 273 -2.44 -8.64 15.80
CA ILE A 273 -1.84 -8.21 17.06
C ILE A 273 -0.39 -8.72 17.12
N ILE A 274 0.59 -7.81 17.37
CA ILE A 274 2.02 -8.14 17.50
C ILE A 274 2.67 -7.52 18.73
#